data_340f082b64bd7f135100515291aba4b4
#
_entry.id   340f082b64bd7f135100515291aba4b4
#
_cell.length_a   1.000
_cell.length_b   1.000
_cell.length_c   1.000
_cell.angle_alpha   90.00
_cell.angle_beta   90.00
_cell.angle_gamma   90.00
#
_symmetry.space_group_name_H-M   'P 1'
#
loop_
_entity.id
_entity.type
_entity.pdbx_description
1 polymer ?
#
loop_
_entity_poly.entity_id
_entity_poly.type
_entity_poly.pdbx_seq_one_letter_code
_entity_poly.pdbx_strand_id
1 'polypeptide(L)'
;MDKILELEKLKQEMVANKKLPLSTNLVFGEGNVDCDVLFIGEAPGALEDELGRPFVGRSGKLLRKSIVGLGWKEEDVYITNIVKRRPPQNRDPTPAEIKAYKPYLTRQIEIINPKLIVTLGRFSMNYFLPEAKISQDQGKLFKIRNWHIVPIYHPSAALRGNTMMKAFLDSFKKLPAMVNIIIAK
;
A
#
# COMPACT_ATOMS: atom_id res chain seq x y z
N MET A 1 -17.58 2.91 -15.80
CA MET A 1 -16.23 3.53 -15.92
C MET A 1 -15.23 2.41 -16.13
N ASP A 2 -14.42 2.48 -17.15
CA ASP A 2 -13.33 1.50 -17.36
C ASP A 2 -12.16 1.86 -16.44
N LYS A 3 -12.03 1.13 -15.33
CA LYS A 3 -11.01 1.36 -14.31
C LYS A 3 -9.58 1.22 -14.87
N ILE A 4 -9.37 0.26 -15.78
CA ILE A 4 -8.05 0.02 -16.40
C ILE A 4 -7.65 1.26 -17.19
N LEU A 5 -8.54 1.76 -18.05
CA LEU A 5 -8.29 2.95 -18.85
C LEU A 5 -8.02 4.19 -17.97
N GLU A 6 -8.80 4.38 -16.91
CA GLU A 6 -8.63 5.52 -16.01
C GLU A 6 -7.32 5.45 -15.21
N LEU A 7 -6.91 4.26 -14.76
CA LEU A 7 -5.61 4.08 -14.09
C LEU A 7 -4.45 4.31 -15.07
N GLU A 8 -4.57 3.88 -16.31
CA GLU A 8 -3.53 4.11 -17.31
C GLU A 8 -3.39 5.61 -17.64
N LYS A 9 -4.50 6.35 -17.80
CA LYS A 9 -4.49 7.81 -17.94
C LYS A 9 -3.79 8.48 -16.75
N LEU A 10 -4.14 8.07 -15.52
CA LEU A 10 -3.54 8.60 -14.31
C LEU A 10 -2.03 8.34 -14.26
N LYS A 11 -1.59 7.16 -14.66
CA LYS A 11 -0.17 6.80 -14.78
C LYS A 11 0.55 7.68 -15.80
N GLN A 12 -0.04 7.89 -16.97
CA GLN A 12 0.52 8.75 -18.01
C GLN A 12 0.63 10.21 -17.55
N GLU A 13 -0.39 10.73 -16.84
CA GLU A 13 -0.32 12.06 -16.22
C GLU A 13 0.89 12.18 -15.27
N MET A 14 1.14 11.16 -14.45
CA MET A 14 2.28 11.14 -13.54
C MET A 14 3.62 11.11 -14.29
N VAL A 15 3.72 10.34 -15.37
CA VAL A 15 4.92 10.27 -16.21
C VAL A 15 5.18 11.63 -16.87
N ALA A 16 4.15 12.29 -17.34
CA ALA A 16 4.24 13.58 -18.01
C ALA A 16 4.54 14.75 -17.05
N ASN A 17 4.18 14.61 -15.76
CA ASN A 17 4.36 15.67 -14.76
C ASN A 17 5.82 15.79 -14.29
N LYS A 18 6.59 16.65 -14.98
CA LYS A 18 8.00 16.94 -14.65
C LYS A 18 8.20 17.68 -13.32
N LYS A 19 7.12 18.15 -12.67
CA LYS A 19 7.19 18.81 -11.36
C LYS A 19 7.09 17.82 -10.18
N LEU A 20 6.76 16.56 -10.44
CA LEU A 20 6.77 15.54 -9.39
C LEU A 20 8.20 15.33 -8.88
N PRO A 21 8.37 15.31 -7.54
CA PRO A 21 9.68 15.06 -6.94
C PRO A 21 10.15 13.63 -7.25
N LEU A 22 11.47 13.44 -7.17
CA LEU A 22 12.15 12.18 -7.45
C LEU A 22 12.17 11.83 -8.94
N SER A 23 13.35 11.50 -9.46
CA SER A 23 13.60 11.26 -10.88
C SER A 23 13.77 9.78 -11.24
N THR A 24 13.62 8.89 -10.27
CA THR A 24 13.71 7.44 -10.45
C THR A 24 12.50 6.89 -11.22
N ASN A 25 12.48 5.60 -11.52
CA ASN A 25 11.39 4.98 -12.27
C ASN A 25 10.06 5.10 -11.53
N LEU A 26 8.97 5.22 -12.28
CA LEU A 26 7.62 5.24 -11.73
C LEU A 26 7.18 3.81 -11.39
N VAL A 27 6.96 3.54 -10.12
CA VAL A 27 6.35 2.31 -9.60
C VAL A 27 4.91 2.62 -9.25
N PHE A 28 4.01 2.53 -10.24
CA PHE A 28 2.63 3.00 -10.12
C PHE A 28 1.80 2.13 -9.17
N GLY A 29 1.98 0.84 -9.23
CA GLY A 29 1.20 -0.19 -8.55
C GLY A 29 0.78 -1.28 -9.52
N GLU A 30 0.35 -2.42 -8.99
CA GLU A 30 -0.11 -3.57 -9.79
C GLU A 30 -1.15 -4.40 -9.06
N GLY A 31 -1.92 -5.19 -9.78
CA GLY A 31 -2.90 -6.13 -9.27
C GLY A 31 -4.28 -5.97 -9.90
N ASN A 32 -5.29 -6.53 -9.25
CA ASN A 32 -6.67 -6.49 -9.72
C ASN A 32 -7.30 -5.12 -9.45
N VAL A 33 -7.76 -4.45 -10.48
CA VAL A 33 -8.43 -3.14 -10.37
C VAL A 33 -9.82 -3.23 -9.72
N ASP A 34 -10.41 -4.43 -9.68
CA ASP A 34 -11.69 -4.73 -9.05
C ASP A 34 -11.53 -5.46 -7.71
N CYS A 35 -10.37 -5.32 -7.08
CA CYS A 35 -10.07 -5.97 -5.80
C CYS A 35 -10.91 -5.43 -4.64
N ASP A 36 -11.19 -6.30 -3.67
CA ASP A 36 -11.75 -5.89 -2.39
C ASP A 36 -10.67 -5.32 -1.45
N VAL A 37 -9.41 -5.72 -1.62
CA VAL A 37 -8.31 -5.35 -0.73
C VAL A 37 -7.18 -4.66 -1.47
N LEU A 38 -6.85 -3.44 -1.02
CA LEU A 38 -5.75 -2.63 -1.52
C LEU A 38 -4.64 -2.53 -0.46
N PHE A 39 -3.43 -2.98 -0.77
CA PHE A 39 -2.25 -2.82 0.08
C PHE A 39 -1.48 -1.54 -0.31
N ILE A 40 -1.18 -0.70 0.67
CA ILE A 40 -0.46 0.55 0.46
C ILE A 40 0.78 0.60 1.37
N GLY A 41 1.97 0.57 0.76
CA GLY A 41 3.24 0.77 1.44
C GLY A 41 3.70 2.22 1.42
N GLU A 42 5.00 2.40 1.66
CA GLU A 42 5.63 3.73 1.80
C GLU A 42 6.16 4.25 0.46
N ALA A 43 7.20 3.64 -0.06
CA ALA A 43 7.88 4.03 -1.29
C ALA A 43 8.61 2.82 -1.89
N PRO A 44 8.95 2.84 -3.20
CA PRO A 44 9.75 1.79 -3.82
C PRO A 44 11.16 1.70 -3.24
N GLY A 45 11.67 0.48 -3.10
CA GLY A 45 13.08 0.19 -2.88
C GLY A 45 13.88 0.06 -4.19
N ALA A 46 15.13 -0.39 -4.10
CA ALA A 46 16.03 -0.47 -5.26
C ALA A 46 15.52 -1.46 -6.32
N LEU A 47 15.10 -2.64 -5.93
CA LEU A 47 14.62 -3.66 -6.86
C LEU A 47 13.26 -3.29 -7.46
N GLU A 48 12.39 -2.64 -6.67
CA GLU A 48 11.12 -2.10 -7.14
C GLU A 48 11.32 -1.00 -8.19
N ASP A 49 12.30 -0.13 -7.98
CA ASP A 49 12.68 0.92 -8.92
C ASP A 49 13.22 0.33 -10.23
N GLU A 50 14.11 -0.68 -10.13
CA GLU A 50 14.68 -1.36 -11.29
C GLU A 50 13.63 -2.07 -12.15
N LEU A 51 12.70 -2.79 -11.49
CA LEU A 51 11.70 -3.62 -12.17
C LEU A 51 10.40 -2.86 -12.48
N GLY A 52 10.20 -1.65 -11.96
CA GLY A 52 8.95 -0.88 -12.12
C GLY A 52 7.74 -1.51 -11.41
N ARG A 53 7.95 -2.45 -10.48
CA ARG A 53 6.90 -3.22 -9.80
C ARG A 53 6.98 -3.07 -8.28
N PRO A 54 5.84 -2.90 -7.57
CA PRO A 54 5.83 -2.74 -6.12
C PRO A 54 6.09 -4.08 -5.41
N PHE A 55 6.76 -4.03 -4.27
CA PHE A 55 6.94 -5.16 -3.37
C PHE A 55 7.49 -6.43 -4.03
N VAL A 56 8.63 -6.33 -4.71
CA VAL A 56 9.36 -7.44 -5.35
C VAL A 56 10.64 -7.83 -4.61
N GLY A 57 11.17 -6.94 -3.77
CA GLY A 57 12.32 -7.20 -2.92
C GLY A 57 12.01 -8.13 -1.74
N ARG A 58 12.95 -8.22 -0.79
CA ARG A 58 12.86 -9.11 0.38
C ARG A 58 11.59 -8.90 1.22
N SER A 59 11.23 -7.65 1.51
CA SER A 59 10.00 -7.30 2.23
C SER A 59 8.75 -7.59 1.40
N GLY A 60 8.82 -7.37 0.10
CA GLY A 60 7.75 -7.68 -0.83
C GLY A 60 7.45 -9.19 -0.92
N LYS A 61 8.49 -10.02 -0.93
CA LYS A 61 8.31 -11.49 -0.88
C LYS A 61 7.58 -11.95 0.38
N LEU A 62 7.87 -11.31 1.54
CA LEU A 62 7.12 -11.58 2.76
C LEU A 62 5.65 -11.18 2.63
N LEU A 63 5.37 -9.98 2.11
CA LEU A 63 4.00 -9.51 1.87
C LEU A 63 3.22 -10.50 0.99
N ARG A 64 3.76 -10.84 -0.18
CA ARG A 64 3.12 -11.75 -1.15
C ARG A 64 2.89 -13.14 -0.55
N LYS A 65 3.89 -13.70 0.13
CA LYS A 65 3.74 -14.97 0.86
C LYS A 65 2.65 -14.90 1.92
N SER A 66 2.51 -13.77 2.61
CA SER A 66 1.48 -13.59 3.63
C SER A 66 0.08 -13.49 3.03
N ILE A 67 -0.08 -12.85 1.86
CA ILE A 67 -1.32 -12.80 1.09
C ILE A 67 -1.75 -14.21 0.69
N VAL A 68 -0.84 -14.98 0.08
CA VAL A 68 -1.10 -16.38 -0.29
C VAL A 68 -1.42 -17.25 0.94
N GLY A 69 -0.76 -16.98 2.07
CA GLY A 69 -1.02 -17.66 3.36
C GLY A 69 -2.41 -17.44 3.94
N LEU A 70 -3.17 -16.43 3.46
CA LEU A 70 -4.59 -16.22 3.79
C LEU A 70 -5.54 -17.05 2.90
N GLY A 71 -5.02 -17.77 1.92
CA GLY A 71 -5.81 -18.43 0.87
C GLY A 71 -6.22 -17.49 -0.26
N TRP A 72 -5.70 -16.25 -0.30
CA TRP A 72 -5.90 -15.30 -1.39
C TRP A 72 -4.84 -15.51 -2.46
N LYS A 73 -5.19 -15.19 -3.70
CA LYS A 73 -4.21 -15.11 -4.78
C LYS A 73 -3.61 -13.71 -4.84
N GLU A 74 -2.37 -13.58 -5.33
CA GLU A 74 -1.76 -12.26 -5.55
C GLU A 74 -2.56 -11.40 -6.54
N GLU A 75 -3.21 -12.04 -7.50
CA GLU A 75 -4.08 -11.42 -8.50
C GLU A 75 -5.46 -10.99 -7.98
N ASP A 76 -5.83 -11.34 -6.73
CA ASP A 76 -7.08 -10.91 -6.11
C ASP A 76 -6.97 -9.53 -5.44
N VAL A 77 -5.76 -9.03 -5.26
CA VAL A 77 -5.47 -7.77 -4.54
C VAL A 77 -4.79 -6.75 -5.44
N TYR A 78 -4.77 -5.50 -5.00
CA TYR A 78 -3.94 -4.46 -5.62
C TYR A 78 -2.88 -3.97 -4.64
N ILE A 79 -1.66 -3.72 -5.13
CA ILE A 79 -0.52 -3.32 -4.29
C ILE A 79 0.08 -2.03 -4.84
N THR A 80 0.30 -1.04 -3.97
CA THR A 80 0.94 0.23 -4.32
C THR A 80 1.68 0.85 -3.14
N ASN A 81 2.17 2.08 -3.29
CA ASN A 81 2.83 2.88 -2.26
C ASN A 81 2.26 4.30 -2.21
N ILE A 82 2.44 5.03 -1.10
CA ILE A 82 2.06 6.44 -0.99
C ILE A 82 2.93 7.34 -1.89
N VAL A 83 4.22 7.01 -2.04
CA VAL A 83 5.14 7.66 -2.98
C VAL A 83 5.48 6.68 -4.09
N LYS A 84 5.43 7.13 -5.36
CA LYS A 84 5.53 6.24 -6.52
C LYS A 84 6.93 6.15 -7.13
N ARG A 85 7.90 6.87 -6.58
CA ARG A 85 9.30 6.84 -7.02
C ARG A 85 10.21 6.63 -5.83
N ARG A 86 11.34 5.97 -6.06
CA ARG A 86 12.30 5.64 -5.01
C ARG A 86 13.02 6.88 -4.49
N PRO A 87 12.98 7.16 -3.16
CA PRO A 87 13.83 8.19 -2.56
C PRO A 87 15.32 7.79 -2.58
N PRO A 88 16.25 8.76 -2.66
CA PRO A 88 17.69 8.49 -2.64
C PRO A 88 18.09 7.62 -1.45
N GLN A 89 18.93 6.59 -1.71
CA GLN A 89 19.45 5.67 -0.68
C GLN A 89 18.37 4.97 0.17
N ASN A 90 17.14 4.85 -0.37
CA ASN A 90 15.97 4.30 0.34
C ASN A 90 15.68 5.03 1.67
N ARG A 91 15.96 6.33 1.76
CA ARG A 91 15.53 7.13 2.92
C ARG A 91 14.01 7.21 3.01
N ASP A 92 13.51 7.52 4.17
CA ASP A 92 12.11 7.84 4.34
C ASP A 92 11.67 8.98 3.39
N PRO A 93 10.47 8.94 2.82
CA PRO A 93 9.95 10.04 1.99
C PRO A 93 9.71 11.29 2.85
N THR A 94 10.03 12.45 2.31
CA THR A 94 9.77 13.72 2.98
C THR A 94 8.29 14.08 2.97
N PRO A 95 7.79 14.92 3.89
CA PRO A 95 6.42 15.41 3.85
C PRO A 95 6.05 16.08 2.54
N ALA A 96 6.99 16.80 1.91
CA ALA A 96 6.77 17.44 0.61
C ALA A 96 6.58 16.41 -0.51
N GLU A 97 7.36 15.33 -0.52
CA GLU A 97 7.21 14.22 -1.47
C GLU A 97 5.85 13.53 -1.29
N ILE A 98 5.48 13.18 -0.05
CA ILE A 98 4.17 12.59 0.25
C ILE A 98 3.04 13.51 -0.23
N LYS A 99 3.14 14.81 0.06
CA LYS A 99 2.15 15.81 -0.37
C LYS A 99 2.01 15.88 -1.89
N ALA A 100 3.11 15.81 -2.63
CA ALA A 100 3.13 15.88 -4.09
C ALA A 100 2.44 14.67 -4.74
N TYR A 101 2.61 13.47 -4.19
CA TYR A 101 1.97 12.23 -4.70
C TYR A 101 0.52 12.04 -4.20
N LYS A 102 0.11 12.78 -3.17
CA LYS A 102 -1.22 12.63 -2.54
C LYS A 102 -2.40 12.69 -3.52
N PRO A 103 -2.50 13.67 -4.44
CA PRO A 103 -3.63 13.73 -5.37
C PRO A 103 -3.74 12.49 -6.25
N TYR A 104 -2.62 11.95 -6.69
CA TYR A 104 -2.57 10.76 -7.55
C TYR A 104 -2.98 9.50 -6.80
N LEU A 105 -2.49 9.31 -5.56
CA LEU A 105 -2.90 8.19 -4.74
C LEU A 105 -4.39 8.25 -4.40
N THR A 106 -4.92 9.43 -4.08
CA THR A 106 -6.35 9.61 -3.81
C THR A 106 -7.20 9.17 -5.02
N ARG A 107 -6.87 9.67 -6.21
CA ARG A 107 -7.56 9.26 -7.45
C ARG A 107 -7.41 7.77 -7.74
N GLN A 108 -6.23 7.20 -7.49
CA GLN A 108 -5.99 5.76 -7.66
C GLN A 108 -6.92 4.94 -6.75
N ILE A 109 -7.06 5.33 -5.48
CA ILE A 109 -7.96 4.67 -4.53
C ILE A 109 -9.43 4.83 -4.95
N GLU A 110 -9.84 6.01 -5.39
CA GLU A 110 -11.20 6.29 -5.87
C GLU A 110 -11.57 5.47 -7.11
N ILE A 111 -10.63 5.30 -8.06
CA ILE A 111 -10.84 4.46 -9.25
C ILE A 111 -10.95 2.99 -8.87
N ILE A 112 -10.05 2.48 -8.05
CA ILE A 112 -10.05 1.07 -7.59
C ILE A 112 -11.27 0.81 -6.71
N ASN A 113 -11.61 1.75 -5.81
CA ASN A 113 -12.72 1.69 -4.87
C ASN A 113 -12.75 0.39 -4.04
N PRO A 114 -11.68 0.07 -3.30
CA PRO A 114 -11.57 -1.15 -2.52
C PRO A 114 -12.49 -1.13 -1.30
N LYS A 115 -12.87 -2.29 -0.78
CA LYS A 115 -13.61 -2.44 0.49
C LYS A 115 -12.70 -2.17 1.69
N LEU A 116 -11.46 -2.63 1.60
CA LEU A 116 -10.47 -2.53 2.67
C LEU A 116 -9.13 -2.00 2.13
N ILE A 117 -8.59 -1.01 2.81
CA ILE A 117 -7.22 -0.51 2.61
C ILE A 117 -6.34 -1.04 3.75
N VAL A 118 -5.31 -1.79 3.40
CA VAL A 118 -4.30 -2.26 4.36
C VAL A 118 -3.05 -1.38 4.22
N THR A 119 -2.77 -0.56 5.22
CA THR A 119 -1.58 0.28 5.23
C THR A 119 -0.40 -0.45 5.86
N LEU A 120 0.74 -0.45 5.18
CA LEU A 120 1.95 -1.15 5.58
C LEU A 120 2.98 -0.17 6.14
N GLY A 121 3.09 -0.13 7.48
CA GLY A 121 3.99 0.74 8.20
C GLY A 121 3.41 2.11 8.57
N ARG A 122 4.21 2.88 9.34
CA ARG A 122 3.78 4.15 9.94
C ARG A 122 3.43 5.23 8.91
N PHE A 123 4.21 5.35 7.82
CA PHE A 123 4.01 6.42 6.84
C PHE A 123 2.70 6.25 6.08
N SER A 124 2.41 5.05 5.60
CA SER A 124 1.13 4.76 4.95
C SER A 124 -0.05 4.82 5.93
N MET A 125 0.14 4.38 7.18
CA MET A 125 -0.86 4.54 8.24
C MET A 125 -1.17 6.03 8.50
N ASN A 126 -0.15 6.85 8.77
CA ASN A 126 -0.34 8.26 9.11
C ASN A 126 -0.85 9.11 7.94
N TYR A 127 -0.76 8.62 6.72
CA TYR A 127 -1.43 9.23 5.56
C TYR A 127 -2.95 9.30 5.74
N PHE A 128 -3.57 8.28 6.33
CA PHE A 128 -5.01 8.19 6.60
C PHE A 128 -5.38 8.52 8.04
N LEU A 129 -4.52 8.18 8.98
CA LEU A 129 -4.72 8.25 10.43
C LEU A 129 -3.55 9.05 11.05
N PRO A 130 -3.52 10.39 10.93
CA PRO A 130 -2.37 11.20 11.32
C PRO A 130 -1.93 11.02 12.77
N GLU A 131 -2.88 10.82 13.69
CA GLU A 131 -2.64 10.71 15.14
C GLU A 131 -2.38 9.27 15.60
N ALA A 132 -2.51 8.27 14.71
CA ALA A 132 -2.36 6.88 15.08
C ALA A 132 -0.88 6.51 15.30
N LYS A 133 -0.66 5.55 16.20
CA LYS A 133 0.64 4.98 16.50
C LYS A 133 0.68 3.51 16.11
N ILE A 134 1.55 3.16 15.18
CA ILE A 134 1.61 1.79 14.62
C ILE A 134 1.76 0.70 15.70
N SER A 135 2.50 0.98 16.77
CA SER A 135 2.68 0.05 17.90
C SER A 135 1.41 -0.23 18.70
N GLN A 136 0.42 0.66 18.64
CA GLN A 136 -0.83 0.57 19.37
C GLN A 136 -2.01 0.18 18.48
N ASP A 137 -1.97 0.62 17.22
CA ASP A 137 -3.14 0.61 16.34
C ASP A 137 -3.07 -0.43 15.23
N GLN A 138 -1.94 -1.09 15.06
CA GLN A 138 -1.79 -2.15 14.07
C GLN A 138 -2.78 -3.30 14.33
N GLY A 139 -3.36 -3.83 13.25
CA GLY A 139 -4.36 -4.90 13.31
C GLY A 139 -5.75 -4.49 13.80
N LYS A 140 -6.02 -3.18 13.99
CA LYS A 140 -7.35 -2.64 14.29
C LYS A 140 -8.04 -2.13 13.02
N LEU A 141 -9.35 -2.26 12.96
CA LEU A 141 -10.17 -1.76 11.85
C LEU A 141 -10.66 -0.34 12.16
N PHE A 142 -10.36 0.60 11.26
CA PHE A 142 -10.81 1.99 11.31
C PHE A 142 -11.75 2.28 10.14
N LYS A 143 -12.74 3.14 10.35
CA LYS A 143 -13.57 3.70 9.29
C LYS A 143 -13.29 5.19 9.16
N ILE A 144 -12.78 5.60 7.99
CA ILE A 144 -12.47 6.98 7.66
C ILE A 144 -13.22 7.37 6.38
N ARG A 145 -14.22 8.24 6.53
CA ARG A 145 -15.15 8.57 5.44
C ARG A 145 -15.78 7.29 4.85
N ASN A 146 -15.53 7.01 3.59
CA ASN A 146 -16.05 5.84 2.88
C ASN A 146 -15.08 4.64 2.86
N TRP A 147 -13.91 4.75 3.52
CA TRP A 147 -12.88 3.73 3.50
C TRP A 147 -12.77 3.00 4.84
N HIS A 148 -12.56 1.70 4.77
CA HIS A 148 -12.13 0.90 5.90
C HIS A 148 -10.63 0.72 5.83
N ILE A 149 -9.92 0.92 6.94
CA ILE A 149 -8.46 0.95 6.98
C ILE A 149 -7.96 0.05 8.11
N VAL A 150 -6.99 -0.80 7.79
CA VAL A 150 -6.26 -1.60 8.79
C VAL A 150 -4.77 -1.30 8.67
N PRO A 151 -4.15 -0.65 9.66
CA PRO A 151 -2.70 -0.52 9.71
C PRO A 151 -2.06 -1.84 10.13
N ILE A 152 -0.97 -2.21 9.46
CA ILE A 152 -0.14 -3.36 9.80
C ILE A 152 1.32 -2.90 9.77
N TYR A 153 2.19 -3.52 10.57
CA TYR A 153 3.63 -3.26 10.50
C TYR A 153 4.16 -3.42 9.07
N HIS A 154 5.11 -2.58 8.68
CA HIS A 154 5.76 -2.75 7.40
C HIS A 154 6.49 -4.11 7.34
N PRO A 155 6.41 -4.86 6.23
CA PRO A 155 7.09 -6.16 6.13
C PRO A 155 8.59 -6.09 6.43
N SER A 156 9.26 -4.98 6.10
CA SER A 156 10.68 -4.78 6.45
C SER A 156 10.93 -4.73 7.95
N ALA A 157 9.98 -4.22 8.74
CA ALA A 157 10.08 -4.22 10.19
C ALA A 157 9.88 -5.63 10.75
N ALA A 158 8.94 -6.40 10.18
CA ALA A 158 8.72 -7.81 10.55
C ALA A 158 9.98 -8.67 10.37
N LEU A 159 10.78 -8.38 9.34
CA LEU A 159 12.05 -9.08 9.07
C LEU A 159 13.18 -8.77 10.06
N ARG A 160 13.01 -7.82 10.99
CA ARG A 160 14.04 -7.43 11.97
C ARG A 160 14.02 -8.27 13.25
N GLY A 161 12.98 -9.08 13.49
CA GLY A 161 12.91 -9.94 14.68
C GLY A 161 11.60 -10.68 14.86
N ASN A 162 11.65 -11.73 15.66
CA ASN A 162 10.53 -12.66 15.84
C ASN A 162 9.27 -12.01 16.43
N THR A 163 9.41 -11.08 17.36
CA THR A 163 8.27 -10.37 17.98
C THR A 163 7.50 -9.55 16.91
N MET A 164 8.23 -8.82 16.08
CA MET A 164 7.62 -8.03 15.00
C MET A 164 7.00 -8.92 13.93
N MET A 165 7.66 -10.02 13.60
CA MET A 165 7.14 -11.01 12.65
C MET A 165 5.83 -11.61 13.17
N LYS A 166 5.80 -12.03 14.44
CA LYS A 166 4.58 -12.56 15.05
C LYS A 166 3.44 -11.54 15.01
N ALA A 167 3.68 -10.32 15.44
CA ALA A 167 2.67 -9.24 15.43
C ALA A 167 2.16 -8.93 14.01
N PHE A 168 3.05 -8.93 13.01
CA PHE A 168 2.70 -8.78 11.61
C PHE A 168 1.77 -9.89 11.13
N LEU A 169 2.15 -11.17 11.35
CA LEU A 169 1.37 -12.33 10.92
C LEU A 169 0.03 -12.43 11.65
N ASP A 170 -0.01 -12.13 12.96
CA ASP A 170 -1.24 -12.14 13.75
C ASP A 170 -2.25 -11.09 13.25
N SER A 171 -1.76 -9.93 12.78
CA SER A 171 -2.62 -8.91 12.17
C SER A 171 -3.09 -9.32 10.77
N PHE A 172 -2.22 -9.93 9.98
CA PHE A 172 -2.57 -10.44 8.67
C PHE A 172 -3.71 -11.47 8.73
N LYS A 173 -3.64 -12.41 9.65
CA LYS A 173 -4.66 -13.46 9.84
C LYS A 173 -6.07 -12.92 10.11
N LYS A 174 -6.21 -11.69 10.57
CA LYS A 174 -7.50 -11.04 10.84
C LYS A 174 -8.18 -10.48 9.59
N LEU A 175 -7.43 -10.23 8.51
CA LEU A 175 -7.92 -9.54 7.33
C LEU A 175 -9.14 -10.22 6.68
N PRO A 176 -9.20 -11.55 6.48
CA PRO A 176 -10.36 -12.19 5.87
C PRO A 176 -11.66 -11.96 6.66
N ALA A 177 -11.60 -12.06 7.99
CA ALA A 177 -12.77 -11.79 8.84
C ALA A 177 -13.22 -10.34 8.75
N MET A 178 -12.29 -9.39 8.66
CA MET A 178 -12.60 -7.96 8.49
C MET A 178 -13.27 -7.68 7.15
N VAL A 179 -12.78 -8.27 6.06
CA VAL A 179 -13.40 -8.16 4.74
C VAL A 179 -14.83 -8.67 4.78
N ASN A 180 -15.06 -9.85 5.36
CA ASN A 180 -16.40 -10.43 5.48
C ASN A 180 -17.37 -9.53 6.26
N ILE A 181 -16.93 -8.92 7.37
CA ILE A 181 -17.73 -7.97 8.17
C ILE A 181 -18.09 -6.72 7.35
N ILE A 182 -17.18 -6.24 6.49
CA ILE A 182 -17.41 -5.05 5.67
C ILE A 182 -18.40 -5.34 4.54
N ILE A 183 -18.29 -6.51 3.90
CA ILE A 183 -19.15 -6.90 2.79
C ILE A 183 -20.58 -7.25 3.26
N ALA A 184 -20.72 -7.77 4.48
CA ALA A 184 -22.03 -8.14 5.05
C ALA A 184 -22.89 -6.95 5.50
N LYS A 185 -22.37 -5.72 5.46
CA LYS A 185 -23.08 -4.47 5.80
C LYS A 185 -23.52 -3.73 4.55
#